data_98386fa86a99d3d3a8bd5de4a05754ae
#
_entry.id   98386fa86a99d3d3a8bd5de4a05754ae
#
_cell.length_a   1.000
_cell.length_b   1.000
_cell.length_c   1.000
_cell.angle_alpha   90.00
_cell.angle_beta   90.00
_cell.angle_gamma   90.00
#
_symmetry.space_group_name_H-M   'P 1'
#
loop_
_entity.id
_entity.type
_entity.pdbx_description
1 polymer ?
#
loop_
_entity_poly.entity_id
_entity_poly.type
_entity_poly.pdbx_seq_one_letter_code
_entity_poly.pdbx_strand_id
1 'polypeptide(L)'
;MPEWTRRLTRELDTFAELNATTTLPVPIALNQPPEPLRLGPSDDAEWAAFTAESVLASRGAMLSDLSRDRRVRAALDLAWMSLAVEISSAAARAMEVESAVIPLRARISVRAGLGNLATGLRPPATGHDNPHFFDDAACGRACVLAVVHPGDPGAAADLAEYDARYTQDGDGVHGARAMAAAVALALAGAPTADCVRAALDQLPAGSEIARNAEHAVALARISLAADPGGHDRAFGLIPLLEHQIVDHVYSYGVAAAETVPVALALVLAAGGAVGEAVPAAACLSRVADSAPALAGALAGALGGADALPVSWREACRTLAGCALPRMAGVDLVELAGRLAGVEPAVTVTEGPESHETHA
;
A
#
# COMPACT_ATOMS: atom_id res chain seq x y z
N MET A 1 15.34 17.20 6.49
CA MET A 1 14.34 17.92 5.68
C MET A 1 14.43 17.35 4.26
N PRO A 2 13.35 16.85 3.67
CA PRO A 2 13.35 16.28 2.32
C PRO A 2 13.89 17.27 1.29
N GLU A 3 14.53 16.79 0.23
CA GLU A 3 15.17 17.66 -0.76
C GLU A 3 14.17 18.51 -1.55
N TRP A 4 12.97 17.97 -1.80
CA TRP A 4 11.90 18.72 -2.44
C TRP A 4 11.47 19.95 -1.63
N THR A 5 11.44 19.85 -0.31
CA THR A 5 11.14 20.99 0.57
C THR A 5 12.22 22.07 0.45
N ARG A 6 13.49 21.66 0.36
CA ARG A 6 14.62 22.61 0.14
C ARG A 6 14.54 23.27 -1.24
N ARG A 7 14.13 22.52 -2.26
CA ARG A 7 13.97 23.07 -3.61
C ARG A 7 12.83 24.08 -3.67
N LEU A 8 11.66 23.70 -3.12
CA LEU A 8 10.50 24.59 -3.06
C LEU A 8 10.80 25.86 -2.25
N THR A 9 11.48 25.73 -1.11
CA THR A 9 11.89 26.89 -0.30
C THR A 9 12.80 27.81 -1.10
N ARG A 10 13.81 27.27 -1.83
CA ARG A 10 14.70 28.08 -2.69
C ARG A 10 13.95 28.76 -3.84
N GLU A 11 13.01 28.07 -4.48
CA GLU A 11 12.21 28.64 -5.56
C GLU A 11 11.34 29.80 -5.05
N LEU A 12 10.77 29.68 -3.86
CA LEU A 12 9.98 30.72 -3.21
C LEU A 12 10.82 31.89 -2.72
N ASP A 13 11.99 31.63 -2.17
CA ASP A 13 12.95 32.67 -1.80
C ASP A 13 13.39 33.47 -3.03
N THR A 14 13.73 32.77 -4.13
CA THR A 14 14.07 33.41 -5.40
C THR A 14 12.89 34.21 -5.96
N PHE A 15 11.67 33.69 -5.89
CA PHE A 15 10.48 34.42 -6.31
C PHE A 15 10.25 35.67 -5.46
N ALA A 16 10.42 35.56 -4.12
CA ALA A 16 10.28 36.68 -3.22
C ALA A 16 11.31 37.77 -3.47
N GLU A 17 12.57 37.39 -3.73
CA GLU A 17 13.66 38.31 -4.10
C GLU A 17 13.36 39.01 -5.41
N LEU A 18 12.96 38.29 -6.46
CA LEU A 18 12.65 38.84 -7.78
C LEU A 18 11.47 39.83 -7.75
N ASN A 19 10.51 39.59 -6.86
CA ASN A 19 9.30 40.43 -6.74
C ASN A 19 9.36 41.43 -5.58
N ALA A 20 10.52 41.61 -4.95
CA ALA A 20 10.74 42.51 -3.80
C ALA A 20 9.73 42.30 -2.67
N THR A 21 9.33 41.06 -2.45
CA THR A 21 8.44 40.65 -1.37
C THR A 21 9.26 40.15 -0.17
N THR A 22 8.62 40.05 0.99
CA THR A 22 9.30 39.51 2.19
C THR A 22 9.54 38.02 2.02
N THR A 23 10.80 37.58 2.15
CA THR A 23 11.13 36.16 2.24
C THR A 23 10.44 35.52 3.43
N LEU A 24 9.86 34.35 3.22
CA LEU A 24 9.21 33.61 4.29
C LEU A 24 10.29 33.12 5.27
N PRO A 25 10.23 33.50 6.57
CA PRO A 25 11.27 33.16 7.54
C PRO A 25 11.29 31.69 7.98
N VAL A 26 10.32 30.92 7.50
CA VAL A 26 10.17 29.49 7.80
C VAL A 26 9.84 28.72 6.53
N PRO A 27 10.31 27.47 6.39
CA PRO A 27 9.82 26.60 5.36
C PRO A 27 8.29 26.60 5.41
N ILE A 28 7.64 26.63 4.24
CA ILE A 28 6.18 26.53 4.18
C ILE A 28 5.78 25.30 4.98
N ALA A 29 5.32 25.52 6.19
CA ALA A 29 4.57 24.54 6.91
C ALA A 29 3.24 24.45 6.16
N LEU A 30 3.05 23.38 5.41
CA LEU A 30 1.75 23.01 4.88
C LEU A 30 0.78 23.11 6.05
N ASN A 31 -0.07 24.11 6.13
CA ASN A 31 -1.18 24.37 7.04
C ASN A 31 -1.40 23.41 8.24
N GLN A 32 -0.34 22.84 8.76
CA GLN A 32 -0.33 21.93 9.87
C GLN A 32 0.61 22.49 10.95
N PRO A 33 0.23 22.45 12.22
CA PRO A 33 1.15 22.78 13.29
C PRO A 33 2.42 21.95 13.13
N PRO A 34 3.61 22.49 13.47
CA PRO A 34 4.88 21.76 13.39
C PRO A 34 4.90 20.67 14.46
N GLU A 35 4.15 19.60 14.21
CA GLU A 35 4.25 18.40 15.02
C GLU A 35 5.41 17.55 14.50
N PRO A 36 6.18 16.91 15.38
CA PRO A 36 7.18 15.95 14.95
C PRO A 36 6.50 14.86 14.13
N LEU A 37 7.12 14.50 13.00
CA LEU A 37 6.68 13.36 12.19
C LEU A 37 6.54 12.14 13.10
N ARG A 38 5.34 11.68 13.29
CA ARG A 38 5.06 10.47 14.07
C ARG A 38 4.97 9.30 13.14
N LEU A 39 5.65 8.22 13.51
CA LEU A 39 5.45 6.93 12.87
C LEU A 39 4.03 6.45 13.21
N GLY A 40 3.27 6.06 12.20
CA GLY A 40 1.89 5.58 12.36
C GLY A 40 1.41 4.90 11.09
N PRO A 41 0.25 4.21 11.14
CA PRO A 41 -0.31 3.55 9.97
C PRO A 41 -0.77 4.58 8.93
N SER A 42 -0.49 4.29 7.65
CA SER A 42 -0.98 5.08 6.51
C SER A 42 -2.40 4.66 6.12
N ASP A 43 -3.00 5.42 5.20
CA ASP A 43 -4.25 5.03 4.54
C ASP A 43 -4.11 3.74 3.72
N ASP A 44 -2.91 3.42 3.19
CA ASP A 44 -2.66 2.12 2.54
C ASP A 44 -2.90 0.95 3.50
N ALA A 45 -2.55 1.09 4.78
CA ALA A 45 -2.82 0.07 5.79
C ALA A 45 -4.32 -0.14 6.03
N GLU A 46 -5.14 0.91 5.92
CA GLU A 46 -6.60 0.80 6.05
C GLU A 46 -7.22 0.11 4.82
N TRP A 47 -6.71 0.38 3.61
CA TRP A 47 -7.12 -0.35 2.41
C TRP A 47 -6.66 -1.82 2.42
N ALA A 48 -5.50 -2.10 2.99
CA ALA A 48 -5.05 -3.46 3.24
C ALA A 48 -5.98 -4.18 4.25
N ALA A 49 -6.39 -3.51 5.33
CA ALA A 49 -7.33 -4.05 6.31
C ALA A 49 -8.72 -4.30 5.71
N PHE A 50 -9.22 -3.41 4.84
CA PHE A 50 -10.45 -3.62 4.06
C PHE A 50 -10.41 -4.94 3.29
N THR A 51 -9.30 -5.20 2.63
CA THR A 51 -9.11 -6.44 1.87
C THR A 51 -8.99 -7.65 2.79
N ALA A 52 -8.28 -7.51 3.91
CA ALA A 52 -8.15 -8.56 4.93
C ALA A 52 -9.50 -8.97 5.51
N GLU A 53 -10.35 -8.00 5.85
CA GLU A 53 -11.73 -8.27 6.32
C GLU A 53 -12.57 -8.97 5.25
N SER A 54 -12.42 -8.62 3.97
CA SER A 54 -13.10 -9.28 2.86
C SER A 54 -12.67 -10.75 2.74
N VAL A 55 -11.36 -11.03 2.87
CA VAL A 55 -10.83 -12.41 2.89
C VAL A 55 -11.37 -13.19 4.10
N LEU A 56 -11.44 -12.58 5.27
CA LEU A 56 -12.01 -13.22 6.47
C LEU A 56 -13.50 -13.47 6.32
N ALA A 57 -14.26 -12.54 5.75
CA ALA A 57 -15.69 -12.71 5.49
C ALA A 57 -15.98 -13.89 4.55
N SER A 58 -15.07 -14.21 3.64
CA SER A 58 -15.18 -15.36 2.75
C SER A 58 -15.22 -16.72 3.47
N ARG A 59 -14.76 -16.76 4.73
CA ARG A 59 -14.78 -17.98 5.57
C ARG A 59 -16.12 -18.19 6.25
N GLY A 60 -17.05 -17.24 6.16
CA GLY A 60 -18.36 -17.30 6.78
C GLY A 60 -19.27 -18.38 6.18
N ALA A 61 -20.25 -18.83 6.97
CA ALA A 61 -21.19 -19.90 6.60
C ALA A 61 -22.06 -19.54 5.38
N MET A 62 -22.35 -18.27 5.16
CA MET A 62 -23.19 -17.79 4.04
C MET A 62 -22.64 -18.18 2.66
N LEU A 63 -21.33 -18.33 2.52
CA LEU A 63 -20.66 -18.65 1.26
C LEU A 63 -20.13 -20.09 1.22
N SER A 64 -20.51 -20.95 2.17
CA SER A 64 -19.94 -22.30 2.38
C SER A 64 -20.09 -23.23 1.16
N ASP A 65 -21.13 -23.05 0.36
CA ASP A 65 -21.42 -23.89 -0.81
C ASP A 65 -20.54 -23.58 -2.03
N LEU A 66 -19.77 -22.51 -1.97
CA LEU A 66 -18.85 -22.10 -3.03
C LEU A 66 -17.45 -22.67 -2.81
N SER A 67 -16.68 -22.87 -3.90
CA SER A 67 -15.25 -23.13 -3.81
C SER A 67 -14.53 -21.95 -3.13
N ARG A 68 -13.32 -22.19 -2.56
CA ARG A 68 -12.54 -21.16 -1.87
C ARG A 68 -12.43 -19.87 -2.69
N ASP A 69 -12.01 -19.98 -3.95
CA ASP A 69 -11.79 -18.82 -4.82
C ASP A 69 -13.10 -18.06 -5.11
N ARG A 70 -14.17 -18.79 -5.34
CA ARG A 70 -15.49 -18.16 -5.54
C ARG A 70 -15.98 -17.46 -4.29
N ARG A 71 -15.71 -18.02 -3.10
CA ARG A 71 -16.06 -17.37 -1.83
C ARG A 71 -15.32 -16.04 -1.66
N VAL A 72 -14.01 -16.03 -1.92
CA VAL A 72 -13.20 -14.80 -1.79
C VAL A 72 -13.68 -13.74 -2.78
N ARG A 73 -13.89 -14.11 -4.04
CA ARG A 73 -14.43 -13.18 -5.07
C ARG A 73 -15.79 -12.64 -4.67
N ALA A 74 -16.71 -13.48 -4.21
CA ALA A 74 -18.04 -13.05 -3.76
C ALA A 74 -17.94 -12.11 -2.52
N ALA A 75 -17.02 -12.37 -1.61
CA ALA A 75 -16.80 -11.48 -0.47
C ALA A 75 -16.24 -10.12 -0.88
N LEU A 76 -15.32 -10.08 -1.85
CA LEU A 76 -14.82 -8.84 -2.45
C LEU A 76 -15.95 -8.05 -3.13
N ASP A 77 -16.77 -8.73 -3.93
CA ASP A 77 -17.93 -8.09 -4.58
C ASP A 77 -18.86 -7.43 -3.56
N LEU A 78 -19.21 -8.16 -2.50
CA LEU A 78 -20.05 -7.66 -1.42
C LEU A 78 -19.40 -6.47 -0.70
N ALA A 79 -18.11 -6.52 -0.44
CA ALA A 79 -17.39 -5.45 0.25
C ALA A 79 -17.36 -4.16 -0.59
N TRP A 80 -17.01 -4.25 -1.87
CA TRP A 80 -17.01 -3.11 -2.78
C TRP A 80 -18.40 -2.51 -2.98
N MET A 81 -19.41 -3.35 -3.18
CA MET A 81 -20.79 -2.90 -3.32
C MET A 81 -21.32 -2.24 -2.06
N SER A 82 -21.02 -2.80 -0.88
CA SER A 82 -21.41 -2.23 0.40
C SER A 82 -20.77 -0.84 0.60
N LEU A 83 -19.48 -0.70 0.29
CA LEU A 83 -18.77 0.57 0.39
C LEU A 83 -19.35 1.61 -0.58
N ALA A 84 -19.66 1.24 -1.81
CA ALA A 84 -20.27 2.15 -2.77
C ALA A 84 -21.66 2.64 -2.31
N VAL A 85 -22.48 1.75 -1.72
CA VAL A 85 -23.79 2.11 -1.14
C VAL A 85 -23.63 3.02 0.07
N GLU A 86 -22.67 2.73 0.96
CA GLU A 86 -22.38 3.57 2.13
C GLU A 86 -22.05 5.01 1.72
N ILE A 87 -21.13 5.17 0.76
CA ILE A 87 -20.72 6.48 0.25
C ILE A 87 -21.88 7.21 -0.43
N SER A 88 -22.63 6.54 -1.31
CA SER A 88 -23.77 7.13 -2.01
C SER A 88 -24.85 7.58 -1.04
N SER A 89 -25.14 6.78 -0.01
CA SER A 89 -26.15 7.09 1.00
C SER A 89 -25.72 8.24 1.90
N ALA A 90 -24.44 8.40 2.18
CA ALA A 90 -23.94 9.52 2.95
C ALA A 90 -23.99 10.81 2.15
N ALA A 91 -23.59 10.77 0.88
CA ALA A 91 -23.72 11.92 -0.04
C ALA A 91 -25.17 12.38 -0.18
N ALA A 92 -26.12 11.45 -0.29
CA ALA A 92 -27.54 11.79 -0.39
C ALA A 92 -28.14 12.42 0.89
N ARG A 93 -27.52 12.20 2.06
CA ARG A 93 -27.96 12.76 3.34
C ARG A 93 -27.32 14.10 3.67
N ALA A 94 -26.27 14.48 2.99
CA ALA A 94 -25.60 15.75 3.24
C ALA A 94 -26.41 16.89 2.63
N MET A 95 -26.69 17.93 3.45
CA MET A 95 -27.48 19.10 3.03
C MET A 95 -26.67 20.10 2.19
N GLU A 96 -25.34 20.03 2.25
CA GLU A 96 -24.42 20.87 1.48
C GLU A 96 -23.35 20.01 0.79
N VAL A 97 -22.99 20.38 -0.44
CA VAL A 97 -22.02 19.63 -1.25
C VAL A 97 -20.66 19.50 -0.57
N GLU A 98 -20.23 20.52 0.18
CA GLU A 98 -18.97 20.49 0.92
C GLU A 98 -18.99 19.53 2.12
N SER A 99 -20.17 19.34 2.74
CA SER A 99 -20.38 18.37 3.83
C SER A 99 -20.61 16.94 3.31
N ALA A 100 -20.96 16.80 2.03
CA ALA A 100 -21.17 15.52 1.38
C ALA A 100 -19.88 14.76 1.09
N VAL A 101 -18.74 15.43 1.17
CA VAL A 101 -17.45 14.77 1.03
C VAL A 101 -17.20 13.99 2.30
N ILE A 102 -17.64 12.74 2.31
CA ILE A 102 -17.07 11.77 3.26
C ILE A 102 -15.56 11.95 3.15
N PRO A 103 -14.84 12.10 4.27
CA PRO A 103 -13.39 12.18 4.24
C PRO A 103 -12.82 10.82 3.85
N LEU A 104 -13.10 10.40 2.62
CA LEU A 104 -12.53 9.22 2.01
C LEU A 104 -11.15 9.61 1.50
N ARG A 105 -10.12 9.37 2.28
CA ARG A 105 -8.75 9.40 1.79
C ARG A 105 -8.55 8.18 0.91
N ALA A 106 -8.61 8.40 -0.38
CA ALA A 106 -8.43 7.36 -1.37
C ALA A 106 -7.82 7.98 -2.62
N ARG A 107 -7.08 7.18 -3.35
CA ARG A 107 -6.61 7.52 -4.70
C ARG A 107 -7.80 7.96 -5.56
N ILE A 108 -7.52 8.78 -6.56
CA ILE A 108 -8.55 9.23 -7.52
C ILE A 108 -9.20 8.02 -8.19
N SER A 109 -8.41 6.99 -8.53
CA SER A 109 -8.91 5.74 -9.09
C SER A 109 -9.96 5.06 -8.22
N VAL A 110 -9.74 4.97 -6.91
CA VAL A 110 -10.67 4.36 -5.97
C VAL A 110 -11.97 5.16 -5.91
N ARG A 111 -11.88 6.50 -5.84
CA ARG A 111 -13.06 7.38 -5.84
C ARG A 111 -13.86 7.25 -7.13
N ALA A 112 -13.19 7.24 -8.28
CA ALA A 112 -13.83 7.09 -9.58
C ALA A 112 -14.47 5.70 -9.73
N GLY A 113 -13.78 4.63 -9.32
CA GLY A 113 -14.31 3.28 -9.34
C GLY A 113 -15.56 3.12 -8.47
N LEU A 114 -15.58 3.70 -7.27
CA LEU A 114 -16.75 3.73 -6.39
C LEU A 114 -17.90 4.55 -7.00
N GLY A 115 -17.60 5.68 -7.63
CA GLY A 115 -18.57 6.47 -8.39
C GLY A 115 -19.20 5.66 -9.53
N ASN A 116 -18.37 4.98 -10.31
CA ASN A 116 -18.79 4.08 -11.39
C ASN A 116 -19.68 2.94 -10.87
N LEU A 117 -19.32 2.31 -9.75
CA LEU A 117 -20.18 1.29 -9.10
C LEU A 117 -21.53 1.87 -8.69
N ALA A 118 -21.56 3.08 -8.13
CA ALA A 118 -22.79 3.76 -7.72
C ALA A 118 -23.73 4.08 -8.89
N THR A 119 -23.17 4.31 -10.10
CA THR A 119 -23.96 4.51 -11.33
C THR A 119 -24.42 3.20 -11.97
N GLY A 120 -24.03 2.05 -11.42
CA GLY A 120 -24.43 0.73 -11.91
C GLY A 120 -23.41 0.03 -12.82
N LEU A 121 -22.26 0.65 -13.10
CA LEU A 121 -21.16 -0.03 -13.79
C LEU A 121 -20.64 -1.20 -12.95
N ARG A 122 -20.00 -2.15 -13.60
CA ARG A 122 -19.39 -3.34 -12.97
C ARG A 122 -17.98 -3.56 -13.52
N PRO A 123 -17.09 -4.22 -12.77
CA PRO A 123 -15.79 -4.61 -13.32
C PRO A 123 -15.95 -5.46 -14.59
N PRO A 124 -15.06 -5.27 -15.59
CA PRO A 124 -13.88 -4.39 -15.58
C PRO A 124 -14.17 -2.93 -15.96
N ALA A 125 -15.41 -2.58 -16.36
CA ALA A 125 -15.72 -1.22 -16.82
C ALA A 125 -15.49 -0.15 -15.74
N THR A 126 -15.66 -0.48 -14.46
CA THR A 126 -15.38 0.45 -13.34
C THR A 126 -13.94 0.91 -13.27
N GLY A 127 -13.00 0.03 -13.59
CA GLY A 127 -11.57 0.35 -13.65
C GLY A 127 -11.18 0.92 -15.02
N HIS A 128 -11.81 0.45 -16.10
CA HIS A 128 -11.51 0.91 -17.46
C HIS A 128 -11.96 2.37 -17.69
N ASP A 129 -13.20 2.70 -17.29
CA ASP A 129 -13.74 4.06 -17.41
C ASP A 129 -13.32 4.93 -16.24
N ASN A 130 -12.00 4.97 -15.97
CA ASN A 130 -11.42 5.59 -14.79
C ASN A 130 -10.21 6.45 -15.22
N PRO A 131 -10.21 7.77 -14.93
CA PRO A 131 -9.15 8.66 -15.39
C PRO A 131 -7.78 8.36 -14.78
N HIS A 132 -7.73 7.65 -13.66
CA HIS A 132 -6.51 7.27 -12.96
C HIS A 132 -6.33 5.74 -12.87
N PHE A 133 -6.76 5.02 -13.88
CA PHE A 133 -6.69 3.55 -13.96
C PHE A 133 -5.28 2.97 -13.76
N PHE A 134 -4.25 3.76 -13.99
CA PHE A 134 -2.83 3.38 -13.97
C PHE A 134 -2.18 3.48 -12.58
N ASP A 135 -2.89 4.01 -11.56
CA ASP A 135 -2.30 4.21 -10.25
C ASP A 135 -2.15 2.90 -9.44
N ASP A 136 -1.46 2.99 -8.32
CA ASP A 136 -1.01 1.85 -7.52
C ASP A 136 -1.99 1.41 -6.41
N ALA A 137 -3.19 1.99 -6.34
CA ALA A 137 -4.12 1.72 -5.24
C ALA A 137 -4.47 0.24 -5.05
N ALA A 138 -4.46 -0.56 -6.12
CA ALA A 138 -4.69 -1.99 -6.02
C ALA A 138 -3.46 -2.78 -5.56
N CYS A 139 -2.24 -2.23 -5.71
CA CYS A 139 -1.01 -2.96 -5.43
C CYS A 139 -0.87 -3.31 -3.93
N GLY A 140 -1.22 -2.38 -3.03
CA GLY A 140 -1.22 -2.63 -1.59
C GLY A 140 -2.26 -3.69 -1.18
N ARG A 141 -3.48 -3.62 -1.74
CA ARG A 141 -4.55 -4.61 -1.52
C ARG A 141 -4.14 -5.99 -2.03
N ALA A 142 -3.49 -6.05 -3.18
CA ALA A 142 -3.00 -7.28 -3.80
C ALA A 142 -2.03 -8.06 -2.91
N CYS A 143 -1.19 -7.36 -2.14
CA CYS A 143 -0.30 -7.99 -1.17
C CYS A 143 -1.07 -8.80 -0.12
N VAL A 144 -2.23 -8.32 0.32
CA VAL A 144 -3.08 -9.05 1.26
C VAL A 144 -3.77 -10.23 0.60
N LEU A 145 -4.22 -10.09 -0.65
CA LEU A 145 -4.86 -11.20 -1.39
C LEU A 145 -3.92 -12.39 -1.60
N ALA A 146 -2.61 -12.16 -1.64
CA ALA A 146 -1.61 -13.22 -1.76
C ALA A 146 -1.70 -14.28 -0.64
N VAL A 147 -2.25 -13.94 0.55
CA VAL A 147 -2.43 -14.89 1.66
C VAL A 147 -3.43 -16.02 1.34
N VAL A 148 -4.23 -15.85 0.27
CA VAL A 148 -5.18 -16.87 -0.18
C VAL A 148 -4.46 -18.00 -0.92
N HIS A 149 -3.36 -17.69 -1.61
CA HIS A 149 -2.61 -18.61 -2.46
C HIS A 149 -1.10 -18.58 -2.16
N PRO A 150 -0.65 -18.87 -0.91
CA PRO A 150 0.78 -18.88 -0.60
C PRO A 150 1.49 -19.95 -1.43
N GLY A 151 2.58 -19.57 -2.09
CA GLY A 151 3.35 -20.44 -2.96
C GLY A 151 2.81 -20.60 -4.39
N ASP A 152 1.65 -20.05 -4.70
CA ASP A 152 1.09 -20.04 -6.06
C ASP A 152 0.99 -18.60 -6.61
N PRO A 153 2.06 -18.10 -7.26
CA PRO A 153 2.11 -16.74 -7.77
C PRO A 153 1.07 -16.45 -8.86
N GLY A 154 0.71 -17.48 -9.66
CA GLY A 154 -0.28 -17.34 -10.72
C GLY A 154 -1.69 -17.15 -10.16
N ALA A 155 -2.12 -18.02 -9.25
CA ALA A 155 -3.44 -17.90 -8.62
C ALA A 155 -3.58 -16.62 -7.78
N ALA A 156 -2.50 -16.20 -7.09
CA ALA A 156 -2.46 -14.94 -6.36
C ALA A 156 -2.61 -13.73 -7.30
N ALA A 157 -1.90 -13.74 -8.43
CA ALA A 157 -2.00 -12.69 -9.45
C ALA A 157 -3.41 -12.60 -10.06
N ASP A 158 -4.05 -13.74 -10.36
CA ASP A 158 -5.40 -13.78 -10.92
C ASP A 158 -6.47 -13.29 -9.93
N LEU A 159 -6.28 -13.55 -8.63
CA LEU A 159 -7.16 -13.01 -7.60
C LEU A 159 -6.94 -11.50 -7.41
N ALA A 160 -5.69 -11.05 -7.47
CA ALA A 160 -5.36 -9.63 -7.40
C ALA A 160 -5.92 -8.85 -8.61
N GLU A 161 -5.85 -9.41 -9.81
CA GLU A 161 -6.49 -8.82 -10.99
C GLU A 161 -7.99 -8.65 -10.78
N TYR A 162 -8.66 -9.68 -10.22
CA TYR A 162 -10.09 -9.62 -9.95
C TYR A 162 -10.48 -8.41 -9.08
N ASP A 163 -9.76 -8.18 -7.99
CA ASP A 163 -9.98 -7.01 -7.12
C ASP A 163 -9.56 -5.70 -7.82
N ALA A 164 -8.41 -5.70 -8.48
CA ALA A 164 -7.88 -4.49 -9.11
C ALA A 164 -8.85 -3.91 -10.16
N ARG A 165 -9.56 -4.75 -10.89
CA ARG A 165 -10.53 -4.34 -11.92
C ARG A 165 -11.70 -3.52 -11.40
N TYR A 166 -11.89 -3.42 -10.09
CA TYR A 166 -12.84 -2.46 -9.50
C TYR A 166 -12.42 -1.01 -9.69
N THR A 167 -11.13 -0.75 -9.69
CA THR A 167 -10.58 0.61 -9.61
C THR A 167 -9.47 0.90 -10.62
N GLN A 168 -8.81 -0.10 -11.17
CA GLN A 168 -7.69 0.03 -12.11
C GLN A 168 -7.91 -0.73 -13.43
N ASP A 169 -7.05 -0.36 -14.40
CA ASP A 169 -6.81 -1.08 -15.65
C ASP A 169 -5.32 -0.94 -16.02
N GLY A 170 -4.87 -1.57 -17.11
CA GLY A 170 -3.50 -1.44 -17.60
C GLY A 170 -2.44 -1.67 -16.52
N ASP A 171 -1.49 -0.74 -16.40
CA ASP A 171 -0.36 -0.86 -15.45
C ASP A 171 -0.78 -0.92 -13.99
N GLY A 172 -1.91 -0.36 -13.59
CA GLY A 172 -2.45 -0.52 -12.24
C GLY A 172 -2.82 -1.97 -11.91
N VAL A 173 -3.44 -2.67 -12.85
CA VAL A 173 -3.74 -4.11 -12.74
C VAL A 173 -2.45 -4.94 -12.81
N HIS A 174 -1.55 -4.62 -13.73
CA HIS A 174 -0.29 -5.35 -13.87
C HIS A 174 0.55 -5.25 -12.60
N GLY A 175 0.62 -4.06 -11.98
CA GLY A 175 1.30 -3.84 -10.69
C GLY A 175 0.68 -4.66 -9.56
N ALA A 176 -0.65 -4.72 -9.47
CA ALA A 176 -1.34 -5.56 -8.50
C ALA A 176 -1.01 -7.05 -8.67
N ARG A 177 -1.05 -7.57 -9.91
CA ARG A 177 -0.64 -8.94 -10.23
C ARG A 177 0.79 -9.22 -9.78
N ALA A 178 1.72 -8.32 -10.12
CA ALA A 178 3.14 -8.46 -9.79
C ALA A 178 3.37 -8.49 -8.27
N MET A 179 2.77 -7.58 -7.53
CA MET A 179 2.90 -7.54 -6.06
C MET A 179 2.30 -8.78 -5.40
N ALA A 180 1.13 -9.24 -5.84
CA ALA A 180 0.53 -10.48 -5.31
C ALA A 180 1.40 -11.70 -5.57
N ALA A 181 1.96 -11.84 -6.77
CA ALA A 181 2.83 -12.95 -7.12
C ALA A 181 4.10 -12.99 -6.27
N ALA A 182 4.76 -11.82 -6.08
CA ALA A 182 5.94 -11.72 -5.24
C ALA A 182 5.65 -12.08 -3.78
N VAL A 183 4.58 -11.53 -3.21
CA VAL A 183 4.20 -11.79 -1.82
C VAL A 183 3.77 -13.25 -1.62
N ALA A 184 3.06 -13.86 -2.58
CA ALA A 184 2.67 -15.27 -2.49
C ALA A 184 3.89 -16.20 -2.36
N LEU A 185 4.95 -15.96 -3.12
CA LEU A 185 6.20 -16.73 -3.00
C LEU A 185 6.95 -16.41 -1.71
N ALA A 186 6.97 -15.14 -1.26
CA ALA A 186 7.58 -14.75 0.01
C ALA A 186 6.92 -15.46 1.19
N LEU A 187 5.59 -15.57 1.21
CA LEU A 187 4.83 -16.30 2.23
C LEU A 187 5.13 -17.80 2.25
N ALA A 188 5.61 -18.36 1.15
CA ALA A 188 6.08 -19.75 1.06
C ALA A 188 7.58 -19.93 1.41
N GLY A 189 8.26 -18.85 1.80
CA GLY A 189 9.68 -18.88 2.18
C GLY A 189 10.66 -18.85 0.99
N ALA A 190 10.22 -18.41 -0.19
CA ALA A 190 11.10 -18.30 -1.34
C ALA A 190 12.13 -17.17 -1.15
N PRO A 191 13.33 -17.31 -1.75
CA PRO A 191 14.35 -16.26 -1.72
C PRO A 191 13.85 -14.95 -2.36
N THR A 192 14.35 -13.81 -1.89
CA THR A 192 13.98 -12.47 -2.40
C THR A 192 14.09 -12.36 -3.93
N ALA A 193 15.16 -12.91 -4.52
CA ALA A 193 15.36 -12.86 -5.96
C ALA A 193 14.30 -13.65 -6.75
N ASP A 194 13.77 -14.73 -6.18
CA ASP A 194 12.72 -15.54 -6.79
C ASP A 194 11.37 -14.83 -6.69
N CYS A 195 11.09 -14.16 -5.57
CA CYS A 195 9.90 -13.33 -5.40
C CYS A 195 9.87 -12.18 -6.41
N VAL A 196 11.00 -11.47 -6.56
CA VAL A 196 11.11 -10.38 -7.55
C VAL A 196 10.96 -10.91 -8.98
N ARG A 197 11.53 -12.09 -9.30
CA ARG A 197 11.33 -12.70 -10.61
C ARG A 197 9.87 -13.03 -10.86
N ALA A 198 9.16 -13.62 -9.89
CA ALA A 198 7.74 -13.92 -10.02
C ALA A 198 6.89 -12.66 -10.26
N ALA A 199 7.27 -11.52 -9.67
CA ALA A 199 6.63 -10.24 -9.99
C ALA A 199 6.86 -9.85 -11.46
N LEU A 200 8.11 -9.90 -11.94
CA LEU A 200 8.44 -9.56 -13.33
C LEU A 200 7.71 -10.46 -14.33
N ASP A 201 7.56 -11.74 -14.02
CA ASP A 201 6.87 -12.72 -14.88
C ASP A 201 5.35 -12.40 -15.06
N GLN A 202 4.77 -11.56 -14.21
CA GLN A 202 3.38 -11.09 -14.33
C GLN A 202 3.22 -9.85 -15.20
N LEU A 203 4.30 -9.20 -15.58
CA LEU A 203 4.27 -7.93 -16.31
C LEU A 203 4.26 -8.18 -17.82
N PRO A 204 3.28 -7.65 -18.57
CA PRO A 204 3.23 -7.82 -20.02
C PRO A 204 4.43 -7.19 -20.71
N ALA A 205 5.10 -7.94 -21.56
CA ALA A 205 6.23 -7.45 -22.34
C ALA A 205 5.87 -6.18 -23.12
N GLY A 206 6.72 -5.16 -23.01
CA GLY A 206 6.53 -3.89 -23.70
C GLY A 206 5.59 -2.91 -22.99
N SER A 207 4.95 -3.28 -21.87
CA SER A 207 4.24 -2.31 -21.01
C SER A 207 5.23 -1.35 -20.34
N GLU A 208 4.74 -0.18 -19.89
CA GLU A 208 5.59 0.79 -19.20
C GLU A 208 6.11 0.23 -17.89
N ILE A 209 5.24 -0.38 -17.11
CA ILE A 209 5.62 -1.01 -15.84
C ILE A 209 6.66 -2.12 -16.03
N ALA A 210 6.57 -2.92 -17.11
CA ALA A 210 7.57 -3.97 -17.39
C ALA A 210 8.95 -3.37 -17.67
N ARG A 211 9.04 -2.36 -18.55
CA ARG A 211 10.30 -1.69 -18.87
C ARG A 211 10.94 -1.07 -17.63
N ASN A 212 10.16 -0.36 -16.82
CA ASN A 212 10.65 0.28 -15.61
C ASN A 212 11.06 -0.75 -14.55
N ALA A 213 10.31 -1.83 -14.38
CA ALA A 213 10.63 -2.87 -13.41
C ALA A 213 11.90 -3.65 -13.81
N GLU A 214 12.04 -4.03 -15.07
CA GLU A 214 13.25 -4.66 -15.58
C GLU A 214 14.46 -3.75 -15.38
N HIS A 215 14.32 -2.45 -15.68
CA HIS A 215 15.39 -1.47 -15.51
C HIS A 215 15.77 -1.27 -14.05
N ALA A 216 14.81 -1.02 -13.16
CA ALA A 216 15.04 -0.82 -11.74
C ALA A 216 15.70 -2.07 -11.08
N VAL A 217 15.22 -3.26 -11.43
CA VAL A 217 15.79 -4.53 -10.92
C VAL A 217 17.19 -4.75 -11.50
N ALA A 218 17.48 -4.33 -12.74
CA ALA A 218 18.84 -4.40 -13.29
C ALA A 218 19.80 -3.50 -12.51
N LEU A 219 19.39 -2.26 -12.18
CA LEU A 219 20.17 -1.35 -11.32
C LEU A 219 20.47 -1.97 -9.95
N ALA A 220 19.48 -2.60 -9.32
CA ALA A 220 19.67 -3.30 -8.06
C ALA A 220 20.67 -4.47 -8.18
N ARG A 221 20.58 -5.27 -9.23
CA ARG A 221 21.51 -6.38 -9.48
C ARG A 221 22.95 -5.90 -9.72
N ILE A 222 23.14 -4.79 -10.42
CA ILE A 222 24.46 -4.19 -10.63
C ILE A 222 25.03 -3.73 -9.28
N SER A 223 24.24 -3.07 -8.46
CA SER A 223 24.64 -2.64 -7.10
C SER A 223 25.06 -3.84 -6.23
N LEU A 224 24.25 -4.90 -6.24
CA LEU A 224 24.56 -6.14 -5.50
C LEU A 224 25.85 -6.81 -5.98
N ALA A 225 26.12 -6.80 -7.28
CA ALA A 225 27.33 -7.39 -7.85
C ALA A 225 28.58 -6.56 -7.54
N ALA A 226 28.45 -5.24 -7.46
CA ALA A 226 29.55 -4.32 -7.14
C ALA A 226 29.97 -4.41 -5.66
N ASP A 227 29.05 -4.64 -4.74
CA ASP A 227 29.29 -4.78 -3.30
C ASP A 227 28.46 -5.92 -2.68
N PRO A 228 28.88 -7.17 -2.81
CA PRO A 228 28.11 -8.33 -2.34
C PRO A 228 27.91 -8.38 -0.81
N GLY A 229 28.80 -7.78 -0.04
CA GLY A 229 28.78 -7.74 1.43
C GLY A 229 28.38 -6.40 2.02
N GLY A 230 28.03 -5.41 1.18
CA GLY A 230 27.74 -4.05 1.60
C GLY A 230 26.48 -3.93 2.44
N HIS A 231 26.51 -2.93 3.32
CA HIS A 231 25.34 -2.46 4.04
C HIS A 231 24.76 -1.22 3.31
N ASP A 232 23.49 -0.91 3.57
CA ASP A 232 22.82 0.30 3.03
C ASP A 232 22.75 0.36 1.49
N ARG A 233 22.74 -0.79 0.83
CA ARG A 233 22.70 -0.88 -0.65
C ARG A 233 21.44 -0.29 -1.25
N ALA A 234 20.31 -0.43 -0.57
CA ALA A 234 19.06 0.20 -1.01
C ALA A 234 19.18 1.73 -1.02
N PHE A 235 19.85 2.32 -0.02
CA PHE A 235 20.11 3.77 -0.01
C PHE A 235 21.05 4.20 -1.14
N GLY A 236 22.01 3.36 -1.52
CA GLY A 236 22.90 3.60 -2.65
C GLY A 236 22.18 3.67 -4.01
N LEU A 237 21.01 3.04 -4.12
CA LEU A 237 20.19 3.08 -5.33
C LEU A 237 19.33 4.34 -5.47
N ILE A 238 19.07 5.07 -4.39
CA ILE A 238 18.13 6.21 -4.40
C ILE A 238 18.43 7.21 -5.53
N PRO A 239 19.67 7.71 -5.73
CA PRO A 239 19.95 8.66 -6.79
C PRO A 239 19.68 8.11 -8.19
N LEU A 240 19.91 6.82 -8.40
CA LEU A 240 19.69 6.16 -9.69
C LEU A 240 18.21 5.99 -9.97
N LEU A 241 17.44 5.51 -8.97
CA LEU A 241 16.00 5.35 -9.10
C LEU A 241 15.29 6.70 -9.28
N GLU A 242 15.70 7.71 -8.51
CA GLU A 242 15.16 9.08 -8.65
C GLU A 242 15.40 9.65 -10.04
N HIS A 243 16.57 9.38 -10.62
CA HIS A 243 16.94 9.93 -11.94
C HIS A 243 16.39 9.12 -13.12
N GLN A 244 16.21 7.80 -12.98
CA GLN A 244 15.95 6.91 -14.13
C GLN A 244 14.56 6.27 -14.11
N ILE A 245 13.86 6.27 -12.98
CA ILE A 245 12.57 5.62 -12.84
C ILE A 245 11.48 6.60 -12.41
N VAL A 246 11.76 7.41 -11.38
CA VAL A 246 10.75 8.28 -10.76
C VAL A 246 10.46 9.50 -11.63
N ASP A 247 9.20 9.87 -11.77
CA ASP A 247 8.72 11.04 -12.53
C ASP A 247 8.95 10.93 -14.06
N HIS A 248 9.09 9.71 -14.57
CA HIS A 248 9.25 9.45 -16.00
C HIS A 248 7.97 9.03 -16.71
N VAL A 249 7.00 8.48 -15.97
CA VAL A 249 5.72 8.04 -16.53
C VAL A 249 4.65 9.08 -16.27
N TYR A 250 4.54 9.52 -15.01
CA TYR A 250 3.52 10.46 -14.60
C TYR A 250 3.98 11.31 -13.41
N SER A 251 3.64 12.59 -13.40
CA SER A 251 4.10 13.54 -12.38
C SER A 251 3.34 13.45 -11.03
N TYR A 252 2.45 12.48 -10.86
CA TYR A 252 1.63 12.35 -9.63
C TYR A 252 2.26 11.50 -8.53
N GLY A 253 3.31 10.73 -8.83
CA GLY A 253 4.02 9.91 -7.84
C GLY A 253 3.23 8.70 -7.32
N VAL A 254 2.13 8.33 -8.00
CA VAL A 254 1.26 7.20 -7.65
C VAL A 254 1.10 6.21 -8.80
N ALA A 255 1.84 6.39 -9.89
CA ALA A 255 1.79 5.47 -11.02
C ALA A 255 2.37 4.10 -10.62
N ALA A 256 1.61 3.02 -10.82
CA ALA A 256 2.09 1.67 -10.55
C ALA A 256 3.39 1.34 -11.33
N ALA A 257 3.55 1.94 -12.52
CA ALA A 257 4.75 1.82 -13.35
C ALA A 257 6.00 2.50 -12.76
N GLU A 258 5.88 3.21 -11.64
CA GLU A 258 7.01 3.80 -10.91
C GLU A 258 7.13 3.21 -9.51
N THR A 259 6.04 3.12 -8.75
CA THR A 259 6.04 2.69 -7.34
C THR A 259 6.38 1.21 -7.19
N VAL A 260 5.84 0.35 -8.04
CA VAL A 260 6.14 -1.10 -8.01
C VAL A 260 7.60 -1.39 -8.41
N PRO A 261 8.15 -0.85 -9.52
CA PRO A 261 9.57 -0.98 -9.84
C PRO A 261 10.51 -0.54 -8.73
N VAL A 262 10.23 0.60 -8.09
CA VAL A 262 11.00 1.12 -6.96
C VAL A 262 10.97 0.15 -5.78
N ALA A 263 9.78 -0.32 -5.39
CA ALA A 263 9.63 -1.26 -4.29
C ALA A 263 10.40 -2.57 -4.53
N LEU A 264 10.27 -3.16 -5.73
CA LEU A 264 10.96 -4.40 -6.10
C LEU A 264 12.49 -4.24 -6.08
N ALA A 265 13.00 -3.14 -6.64
CA ALA A 265 14.44 -2.86 -6.68
C ALA A 265 15.03 -2.67 -5.28
N LEU A 266 14.36 -1.88 -4.43
CA LEU A 266 14.83 -1.61 -3.07
C LEU A 266 14.77 -2.85 -2.17
N VAL A 267 13.70 -3.65 -2.26
CA VAL A 267 13.62 -4.91 -1.53
C VAL A 267 14.70 -5.89 -1.99
N LEU A 268 14.97 -5.97 -3.29
CA LEU A 268 16.05 -6.81 -3.81
C LEU A 268 17.41 -6.35 -3.30
N ALA A 269 17.71 -5.04 -3.35
CA ALA A 269 18.97 -4.47 -2.90
C ALA A 269 19.19 -4.65 -1.39
N ALA A 270 18.12 -4.48 -0.60
CA ALA A 270 18.13 -4.70 0.84
C ALA A 270 18.18 -6.20 1.23
N GLY A 271 18.13 -7.13 0.25
CA GLY A 271 18.05 -8.55 0.55
C GLY A 271 16.80 -8.97 1.32
N GLY A 272 15.72 -8.21 1.23
CA GLY A 272 14.47 -8.43 1.97
C GLY A 272 14.42 -7.76 3.35
N ALA A 273 15.44 -7.00 3.76
CA ALA A 273 15.48 -6.35 5.07
C ALA A 273 14.50 -5.16 5.13
N VAL A 274 13.47 -5.28 5.97
CA VAL A 274 12.44 -4.23 6.17
C VAL A 274 13.07 -2.92 6.62
N GLY A 275 14.01 -3.00 7.59
CA GLY A 275 14.67 -1.83 8.18
C GLY A 275 15.53 -1.02 7.21
N GLU A 276 15.84 -1.56 6.03
CA GLU A 276 16.56 -0.86 4.97
C GLU A 276 15.63 -0.48 3.82
N ALA A 277 14.82 -1.43 3.32
CA ALA A 277 13.97 -1.22 2.14
C ALA A 277 12.93 -0.11 2.33
N VAL A 278 12.25 -0.09 3.48
CA VAL A 278 11.19 0.89 3.75
C VAL A 278 11.73 2.31 3.91
N PRO A 279 12.77 2.57 4.73
CA PRO A 279 13.35 3.91 4.81
C PRO A 279 13.97 4.39 3.50
N ALA A 280 14.59 3.50 2.73
CA ALA A 280 15.12 3.85 1.41
C ALA A 280 14.00 4.29 0.45
N ALA A 281 12.87 3.57 0.42
CA ALA A 281 11.71 3.95 -0.37
C ALA A 281 11.13 5.32 0.07
N ALA A 282 11.09 5.58 1.38
CA ALA A 282 10.62 6.86 1.92
C ALA A 282 11.53 8.06 1.57
N CYS A 283 12.79 7.82 1.20
CA CYS A 283 13.69 8.87 0.72
C CYS A 283 13.37 9.35 -0.72
N LEU A 284 12.65 8.57 -1.50
CA LEU A 284 12.18 8.93 -2.84
C LEU A 284 10.89 9.75 -2.75
N SER A 285 11.02 11.04 -2.49
CA SER A 285 9.92 11.93 -2.09
C SER A 285 8.70 11.90 -3.02
N ARG A 286 8.90 11.66 -4.33
CA ARG A 286 7.81 11.61 -5.31
C ARG A 286 6.92 10.39 -5.17
N VAL A 287 7.49 9.25 -4.80
CA VAL A 287 6.79 7.96 -4.65
C VAL A 287 6.66 7.54 -3.17
N ALA A 288 7.03 8.42 -2.24
CA ALA A 288 7.03 8.14 -0.79
C ALA A 288 5.65 7.90 -0.19
N ASP A 289 4.60 8.16 -0.94
CA ASP A 289 3.22 7.91 -0.52
C ASP A 289 2.87 6.39 -0.52
N SER A 290 3.35 5.64 -1.51
CA SER A 290 3.02 4.22 -1.66
C SER A 290 4.23 3.28 -1.67
N ALA A 291 5.36 3.69 -2.27
CA ALA A 291 6.50 2.79 -2.42
C ALA A 291 7.00 2.19 -1.10
N PRO A 292 7.01 2.92 0.05
CA PRO A 292 7.33 2.35 1.34
C PRO A 292 6.35 1.25 1.79
N ALA A 293 5.06 1.42 1.52
CA ALA A 293 4.04 0.43 1.87
C ALA A 293 4.21 -0.85 1.04
N LEU A 294 4.47 -0.73 -0.26
CA LEU A 294 4.72 -1.87 -1.15
C LEU A 294 6.02 -2.60 -0.79
N ALA A 295 7.10 -1.86 -0.54
CA ALA A 295 8.37 -2.42 -0.08
C ALA A 295 8.21 -3.12 1.27
N GLY A 296 7.47 -2.50 2.19
CA GLY A 296 7.18 -3.05 3.52
C GLY A 296 6.34 -4.31 3.46
N ALA A 297 5.34 -4.38 2.57
CA ALA A 297 4.52 -5.57 2.39
C ALA A 297 5.35 -6.77 1.90
N LEU A 298 6.19 -6.58 0.88
CA LEU A 298 7.04 -7.65 0.37
C LEU A 298 8.15 -8.04 1.35
N ALA A 299 8.86 -7.06 1.92
CA ALA A 299 9.93 -7.33 2.88
C ALA A 299 9.40 -7.90 4.20
N GLY A 300 8.22 -7.47 4.64
CA GLY A 300 7.52 -8.04 5.79
C GLY A 300 7.10 -9.50 5.56
N ALA A 301 6.64 -9.84 4.35
CA ALA A 301 6.32 -11.22 4.00
C ALA A 301 7.56 -12.12 3.94
N LEU A 302 8.71 -11.57 3.52
CA LEU A 302 10.00 -12.29 3.50
C LEU A 302 10.57 -12.52 4.89
N GLY A 303 10.53 -11.51 5.76
CA GLY A 303 11.18 -11.55 7.08
C GLY A 303 10.28 -12.03 8.21
N GLY A 304 8.96 -11.97 8.02
CA GLY A 304 7.99 -12.27 9.07
C GLY A 304 7.90 -11.18 10.15
N ALA A 305 7.05 -11.42 11.14
CA ALA A 305 6.77 -10.44 12.21
C ALA A 305 8.01 -10.11 13.07
N ASP A 306 8.92 -11.06 13.24
CA ASP A 306 10.11 -10.90 14.07
C ASP A 306 11.18 -9.99 13.42
N ALA A 307 11.15 -9.83 12.12
CA ALA A 307 12.03 -8.91 11.39
C ALA A 307 11.58 -7.45 11.50
N LEU A 308 10.36 -7.17 11.97
CA LEU A 308 9.85 -5.83 12.14
C LEU A 308 10.42 -5.19 13.42
N PRO A 309 11.01 -3.98 13.35
CA PRO A 309 11.40 -3.24 14.55
C PRO A 309 10.21 -3.11 15.52
N VAL A 310 10.42 -3.44 16.79
CA VAL A 310 9.36 -3.42 17.81
C VAL A 310 8.67 -2.05 17.88
N SER A 311 9.45 -0.97 17.82
CA SER A 311 8.93 0.40 17.84
C SER A 311 8.02 0.72 16.65
N TRP A 312 8.31 0.16 15.46
CA TRP A 312 7.46 0.34 14.28
C TRP A 312 6.16 -0.45 14.42
N ARG A 313 6.27 -1.70 14.86
CA ARG A 313 5.11 -2.55 15.06
C ARG A 313 4.13 -1.93 16.07
N GLU A 314 4.63 -1.42 17.19
CA GLU A 314 3.79 -0.76 18.20
C GLU A 314 3.19 0.56 17.70
N ALA A 315 3.97 1.39 17.00
CA ALA A 315 3.50 2.67 16.49
C ALA A 315 2.46 2.53 15.36
N CYS A 316 2.58 1.48 14.52
CA CYS A 316 1.70 1.26 13.37
C CYS A 316 0.57 0.24 13.64
N ARG A 317 0.46 -0.26 14.87
CA ARG A 317 -0.42 -1.37 15.24
C ARG A 317 -1.90 -1.06 15.07
N THR A 318 -2.33 0.14 15.47
CA THR A 318 -3.74 0.50 15.54
C THR A 318 -4.10 1.51 14.45
N LEU A 319 -5.08 1.18 13.63
CA LEU A 319 -5.55 2.03 12.54
C LEU A 319 -6.26 3.27 13.06
N ALA A 320 -6.04 4.39 12.37
CA ALA A 320 -6.61 5.69 12.75
C ALA A 320 -8.02 5.94 12.18
N GLY A 321 -8.43 5.24 11.13
CA GLY A 321 -9.67 5.49 10.41
C GLY A 321 -9.59 6.73 9.51
N CYS A 322 -8.40 7.07 9.03
CA CYS A 322 -8.18 8.28 8.23
C CYS A 322 -8.70 8.16 6.80
N ALA A 323 -8.69 6.95 6.23
CA ALA A 323 -9.26 6.66 4.92
C ALA A 323 -10.65 6.04 5.04
N LEU A 324 -10.78 5.06 5.90
CA LEU A 324 -12.02 4.31 6.16
C LEU A 324 -12.38 4.45 7.64
N PRO A 325 -13.28 5.39 8.02
CA PRO A 325 -13.62 5.67 9.42
C PRO A 325 -14.00 4.44 10.25
N ARG A 326 -14.59 3.43 9.61
CA ARG A 326 -14.94 2.15 10.25
C ARG A 326 -13.73 1.31 10.67
N MET A 327 -12.55 1.60 10.12
CA MET A 327 -11.29 0.92 10.47
C MET A 327 -10.60 1.53 11.69
N ALA A 328 -11.13 2.62 12.24
CA ALA A 328 -10.57 3.22 13.46
C ALA A 328 -10.54 2.22 14.61
N GLY A 329 -9.36 2.06 15.23
CA GLY A 329 -9.18 1.14 16.35
C GLY A 329 -8.90 -0.32 15.96
N VAL A 330 -8.91 -0.68 14.67
CA VAL A 330 -8.53 -2.04 14.23
C VAL A 330 -7.06 -2.29 14.55
N ASP A 331 -6.79 -3.39 15.21
CA ASP A 331 -5.45 -3.89 15.53
C ASP A 331 -4.93 -4.76 14.38
N LEU A 332 -3.88 -4.30 13.70
CA LEU A 332 -3.32 -5.00 12.54
C LEU A 332 -2.66 -6.33 12.89
N VAL A 333 -2.11 -6.47 14.10
CA VAL A 333 -1.48 -7.73 14.56
C VAL A 333 -2.56 -8.78 14.81
N GLU A 334 -3.67 -8.39 15.46
CA GLU A 334 -4.82 -9.26 15.64
C GLU A 334 -5.44 -9.65 14.29
N LEU A 335 -5.61 -8.69 13.39
CA LEU A 335 -6.15 -8.93 12.05
C LEU A 335 -5.28 -9.92 11.26
N ALA A 336 -3.96 -9.78 11.30
CA ALA A 336 -3.00 -10.70 10.69
C ALA A 336 -3.08 -12.11 11.33
N GLY A 337 -3.21 -12.19 12.66
CA GLY A 337 -3.41 -13.46 13.37
C GLY A 337 -4.68 -14.19 12.92
N ARG A 338 -5.77 -13.48 12.77
CA ARG A 338 -7.04 -14.04 12.23
C ARG A 338 -6.88 -14.53 10.78
N LEU A 339 -6.14 -13.81 9.94
CA LEU A 339 -5.84 -14.25 8.58
C LEU A 339 -5.01 -15.53 8.56
N ALA A 340 -4.03 -15.65 9.45
CA ALA A 340 -3.20 -16.83 9.61
C ALA A 340 -3.95 -18.02 10.25
N GLY A 341 -5.17 -17.81 10.78
CA GLY A 341 -5.93 -18.83 11.50
C GLY A 341 -5.44 -19.05 12.93
N VAL A 342 -4.69 -18.11 13.49
CA VAL A 342 -4.27 -18.11 14.90
C VAL A 342 -5.30 -17.34 15.71
N GLU A 343 -5.91 -17.98 16.70
CA GLU A 343 -6.80 -17.28 17.63
C GLU A 343 -5.97 -16.34 18.52
N PRO A 344 -6.41 -15.09 18.75
CA PRO A 344 -5.73 -14.19 19.65
C PRO A 344 -5.70 -14.80 21.06
N ALA A 345 -4.54 -14.72 21.72
CA ALA A 345 -4.44 -15.10 23.12
C ALA A 345 -5.41 -14.21 23.92
N VAL A 346 -6.35 -14.82 24.60
CA VAL A 346 -7.28 -14.11 25.49
C VAL A 346 -6.46 -13.51 26.63
N THR A 347 -6.21 -12.21 26.58
CA THR A 347 -5.65 -11.47 27.72
C THR A 347 -6.75 -11.42 28.79
N VAL A 348 -6.68 -12.35 29.73
CA VAL A 348 -7.48 -12.27 30.97
C VAL A 348 -6.93 -11.07 31.73
N THR A 349 -7.61 -9.94 31.64
CA THR A 349 -7.41 -8.85 32.59
C THR A 349 -7.89 -9.34 33.94
N GLU A 350 -6.96 -9.70 34.82
CA GLU A 350 -7.26 -9.90 36.22
C GLU A 350 -7.87 -8.61 36.76
N GLY A 351 -9.14 -8.68 37.10
CA GLY A 351 -9.84 -7.59 37.77
C GLY A 351 -9.20 -7.33 39.15
N PRO A 352 -9.22 -6.09 39.67
CA PRO A 352 -8.63 -5.77 40.94
C PRO A 352 -9.28 -6.62 42.06
N GLU A 353 -8.44 -7.39 42.77
CA GLU A 353 -8.85 -8.08 43.98
C GLU A 353 -9.43 -7.06 44.98
N SER A 354 -10.69 -7.20 45.29
CA SER A 354 -11.34 -6.49 46.38
C SER A 354 -10.79 -6.99 47.71
N HIS A 355 -9.85 -6.23 48.30
CA HIS A 355 -9.51 -6.41 49.71
C HIS A 355 -10.72 -6.00 50.57
N GLU A 356 -11.52 -6.96 50.98
CA GLU A 356 -12.42 -6.78 52.13
C GLU A 356 -11.57 -6.77 53.40
N THR A 357 -11.43 -5.58 53.98
CA THR A 357 -10.92 -5.38 55.35
C THR A 357 -12.04 -5.66 56.30
N HIS A 358 -12.00 -6.79 57.02
CA HIS A 358 -12.79 -7.00 58.24
C HIS A 358 -12.09 -6.27 59.40
N ALA A 359 -12.82 -5.29 59.96
CA ALA A 359 -12.62 -4.78 61.29
C ALA A 359 -13.68 -5.31 62.22
#